data_78dfc05722b5f966e67705e12ee5341e
#
_entry.id   78dfc05722b5f966e67705e12ee5341e
#
_cell.length_a   1.000
_cell.length_b   1.000
_cell.length_c   1.000
_cell.angle_alpha   90.00
_cell.angle_beta   90.00
_cell.angle_gamma   90.00
#
_symmetry.space_group_name_H-M   'P 1'
#
loop_
_entity.id
_entity.type
_entity.pdbx_description
1 polymer ?
#
loop_
_entity_poly.entity_id
_entity_poly.type
_entity_poly.pdbx_seq_one_letter_code
_entity_poly.pdbx_strand_id
1 'polypeptide(L)'
;MTESVFAVVVTHRRPDELAKSLDVLTAQTRLPDHLIVVDNDGCGDSPVRELVAGQPIATTYLGSRRNLGGAGGFALGMLHALAQGADWVWLADDDGHAQDARVLATLLACAEKYSLAEVSPMVCNIDDPTRLAFPLRRGLVWRRRASELRTEAGQELLPGIASLFNGALFRASTLAAIGVPDLRLFIRGDEVEMHRRLIRSGLPFGTCLDAAYLHPCGSDEFKPILCGRMHAQYPDDPGKRFFTYRNRGYV
;
A
#
# COMPACT_ATOMS: atom_id res chain seq x y z
N MET A 1 -8.81 23.96 -10.55
CA MET A 1 -8.85 23.47 -9.14
C MET A 1 -7.77 22.41 -9.03
N THR A 2 -6.98 22.41 -7.98
CA THR A 2 -6.01 21.33 -7.71
C THR A 2 -6.78 20.06 -7.34
N GLU A 3 -6.39 18.91 -7.92
CA GLU A 3 -6.99 17.62 -7.59
C GLU A 3 -6.80 17.30 -6.10
N SER A 4 -7.85 16.81 -5.44
CA SER A 4 -7.85 16.44 -4.02
C SER A 4 -7.23 15.08 -3.80
N VAL A 5 -6.41 14.93 -2.74
CA VAL A 5 -5.77 13.68 -2.36
C VAL A 5 -6.24 13.26 -0.98
N PHE A 6 -6.86 12.09 -0.86
CA PHE A 6 -7.25 11.51 0.41
C PHE A 6 -6.29 10.37 0.76
N ALA A 7 -5.64 10.47 1.91
CA ALA A 7 -4.82 9.39 2.45
C ALA A 7 -5.70 8.40 3.22
N VAL A 8 -5.50 7.11 2.99
CA VAL A 8 -6.18 6.02 3.72
C VAL A 8 -5.11 5.19 4.42
N VAL A 9 -5.17 5.14 5.75
CA VAL A 9 -4.29 4.33 6.58
C VAL A 9 -5.11 3.28 7.32
N VAL A 10 -4.64 2.02 7.28
CA VAL A 10 -5.28 0.91 8.01
C VAL A 10 -4.42 0.51 9.18
N THR A 11 -5.01 0.36 10.37
CA THR A 11 -4.29 -0.07 11.58
C THR A 11 -5.03 -1.16 12.32
N HIS A 12 -4.27 -1.98 13.07
CA HIS A 12 -4.82 -2.98 13.98
C HIS A 12 -3.90 -3.14 15.20
N ARG A 13 -4.28 -2.55 16.35
CA ARG A 13 -3.57 -2.68 17.65
C ARG A 13 -2.11 -2.20 17.64
N ARG A 14 -1.79 -1.18 16.83
CA ARG A 14 -0.43 -0.64 16.66
C ARG A 14 -0.41 0.89 16.72
N PRO A 15 -0.86 1.50 17.82
CA PRO A 15 -0.94 2.96 17.90
C PRO A 15 0.43 3.65 17.78
N ASP A 16 1.51 3.02 18.26
CA ASP A 16 2.85 3.61 18.23
C ASP A 16 3.45 3.59 16.81
N GLU A 17 3.24 2.53 16.05
CA GLU A 17 3.63 2.44 14.63
C GLU A 17 2.81 3.41 13.80
N LEU A 18 1.50 3.44 14.02
CA LEU A 18 0.61 4.39 13.36
C LEU A 18 1.05 5.83 13.60
N ALA A 19 1.40 6.21 14.84
CA ALA A 19 1.86 7.56 15.16
C ALA A 19 3.05 7.96 14.28
N LYS A 20 4.06 7.10 14.16
CA LYS A 20 5.25 7.33 13.31
C LYS A 20 4.88 7.46 11.83
N SER A 21 3.97 6.62 11.33
CA SER A 21 3.49 6.68 9.95
C SER A 21 2.76 8.00 9.68
N LEU A 22 1.90 8.44 10.60
CA LEU A 22 1.15 9.69 10.49
C LEU A 22 2.05 10.93 10.56
N ASP A 23 3.10 10.92 11.39
CA ASP A 23 4.08 12.01 11.47
C ASP A 23 4.76 12.25 10.10
N VAL A 24 5.15 11.17 9.41
CA VAL A 24 5.76 11.29 8.07
C VAL A 24 4.73 11.68 7.02
N LEU A 25 3.50 11.18 7.12
CA LEU A 25 2.42 11.50 6.20
C LEU A 25 2.04 12.99 6.28
N THR A 26 1.96 13.54 7.48
CA THR A 26 1.63 14.96 7.70
C THR A 26 2.82 15.91 7.57
N ALA A 27 4.03 15.38 7.35
CA ALA A 27 5.23 16.15 7.01
C ALA A 27 5.48 16.25 5.50
N GLN A 28 4.59 15.74 4.64
CA GLN A 28 4.76 15.81 3.19
C GLN A 28 4.71 17.25 2.67
N THR A 29 5.54 17.59 1.69
CA THR A 29 5.55 18.91 1.02
C THR A 29 4.25 19.18 0.25
N ARG A 30 3.62 18.14 -0.29
CA ARG A 30 2.23 18.11 -0.73
C ARG A 30 1.45 17.34 0.33
N LEU A 31 0.80 18.05 1.23
CA LEU A 31 -0.08 17.42 2.23
C LEU A 31 -1.28 16.75 1.55
N PRO A 32 -1.73 15.58 2.00
CA PRO A 32 -3.06 15.12 1.63
C PRO A 32 -4.12 16.09 2.15
N ASP A 33 -5.21 16.24 1.40
CA ASP A 33 -6.30 17.15 1.76
C ASP A 33 -7.18 16.56 2.87
N HIS A 34 -7.18 15.23 3.00
CA HIS A 34 -7.92 14.52 4.02
C HIS A 34 -7.20 13.22 4.41
N LEU A 35 -7.23 12.87 5.69
CA LEU A 35 -6.73 11.61 6.23
C LEU A 35 -7.88 10.76 6.75
N ILE A 36 -8.00 9.55 6.25
CA ILE A 36 -8.95 8.54 6.72
C ILE A 36 -8.14 7.44 7.41
N VAL A 37 -8.38 7.21 8.69
CA VAL A 37 -7.77 6.10 9.42
C VAL A 37 -8.83 5.05 9.73
N VAL A 38 -8.60 3.83 9.25
CA VAL A 38 -9.46 2.67 9.54
C VAL A 38 -8.82 1.86 10.66
N ASP A 39 -9.46 1.85 11.82
CA ASP A 39 -9.02 1.11 13.00
C ASP A 39 -9.77 -0.22 13.09
N ASN A 40 -9.09 -1.31 12.81
CA ASN A 40 -9.62 -2.68 12.83
C ASN A 40 -9.84 -3.25 14.26
N ASP A 41 -9.62 -2.47 15.30
CA ASP A 41 -9.95 -2.79 16.68
C ASP A 41 -10.66 -1.61 17.37
N GLY A 42 -11.38 -0.81 16.61
CA GLY A 42 -12.01 0.45 16.99
C GLY A 42 -13.22 0.31 17.93
N CYS A 43 -13.17 -0.60 18.89
CA CYS A 43 -14.19 -0.77 19.92
C CYS A 43 -13.88 0.12 21.14
N GLY A 44 -14.85 0.93 21.57
CA GLY A 44 -14.72 1.75 22.78
C GLY A 44 -13.75 2.93 22.63
N ASP A 45 -12.99 3.19 23.70
CA ASP A 45 -12.02 4.29 23.77
C ASP A 45 -10.67 3.87 23.15
N SER A 46 -10.62 3.76 21.84
CA SER A 46 -9.37 3.45 21.14
C SER A 46 -8.40 4.64 21.19
N PRO A 47 -7.13 4.45 21.59
CA PRO A 47 -6.11 5.50 21.55
C PRO A 47 -5.87 6.04 20.13
N VAL A 48 -6.21 5.27 19.11
CA VAL A 48 -6.12 5.67 17.69
C VAL A 48 -7.06 6.84 17.39
N ARG A 49 -8.24 6.92 18.05
CA ARG A 49 -9.20 8.02 17.84
C ARG A 49 -8.59 9.36 18.22
N GLU A 50 -7.94 9.44 19.40
CA GLU A 50 -7.30 10.67 19.87
C GLU A 50 -6.11 11.05 18.99
N LEU A 51 -5.30 10.06 18.59
CA LEU A 51 -4.17 10.24 17.70
C LEU A 51 -4.61 10.83 16.34
N VAL A 52 -5.71 10.34 15.77
CA VAL A 52 -6.27 10.85 14.51
C VAL A 52 -6.83 12.26 14.67
N ALA A 53 -7.55 12.52 15.77
CA ALA A 53 -8.11 13.86 16.04
C ALA A 53 -7.03 14.95 16.24
N GLY A 54 -5.82 14.57 16.68
CA GLY A 54 -4.69 15.46 16.89
C GLY A 54 -3.92 15.83 15.62
N GLN A 55 -4.26 15.28 14.44
CA GLN A 55 -3.52 15.57 13.21
C GLN A 55 -3.80 16.97 12.66
N PRO A 56 -2.81 17.63 12.00
CA PRO A 56 -2.92 19.03 11.54
C PRO A 56 -3.74 19.22 10.25
N ILE A 57 -4.34 18.16 9.71
CA ILE A 57 -5.15 18.15 8.50
C ILE A 57 -6.56 17.65 8.78
N ALA A 58 -7.48 17.77 7.84
CA ALA A 58 -8.83 17.20 7.96
C ALA A 58 -8.76 15.69 8.11
N THR A 59 -9.51 15.13 9.07
CA THR A 59 -9.44 13.69 9.41
C THR A 59 -10.80 13.03 9.50
N THR A 60 -10.82 11.74 9.22
CA THR A 60 -11.94 10.83 9.53
C THR A 60 -11.40 9.58 10.21
N TYR A 61 -11.95 9.27 11.38
CA TYR A 61 -11.71 8.01 12.09
C TYR A 61 -12.84 7.01 11.81
N LEU A 62 -12.49 5.85 11.28
CA LEU A 62 -13.42 4.74 11.02
C LEU A 62 -13.09 3.55 11.91
N GLY A 63 -13.73 3.46 13.07
CA GLY A 63 -13.56 2.34 14.00
C GLY A 63 -14.42 1.14 13.63
N SER A 64 -13.80 0.00 13.37
CA SER A 64 -14.50 -1.26 13.15
C SER A 64 -14.59 -2.10 14.42
N ARG A 65 -15.79 -2.62 14.71
CA ARG A 65 -16.01 -3.55 15.85
C ARG A 65 -15.47 -4.95 15.59
N ARG A 66 -15.01 -5.23 14.38
CA ARG A 66 -14.43 -6.51 13.99
C ARG A 66 -13.17 -6.23 13.21
N ASN A 67 -12.16 -7.07 13.40
CA ASN A 67 -11.00 -7.06 12.51
C ASN A 67 -11.44 -7.48 11.11
N LEU A 68 -11.36 -6.56 10.15
CA LEU A 68 -11.70 -6.75 8.74
C LEU A 68 -10.50 -7.24 7.92
N GLY A 69 -9.31 -7.34 8.55
CA GLY A 69 -8.05 -7.56 7.86
C GLY A 69 -7.62 -6.36 7.02
N GLY A 70 -6.50 -6.49 6.30
CA GLY A 70 -6.05 -5.47 5.37
C GLY A 70 -7.06 -5.25 4.24
N ALA A 71 -7.56 -6.33 3.64
CA ALA A 71 -8.54 -6.27 2.56
C ALA A 71 -9.78 -5.44 2.95
N GLY A 72 -10.38 -5.73 4.08
CA GLY A 72 -11.58 -5.03 4.53
C GLY A 72 -11.32 -3.61 5.02
N GLY A 73 -10.18 -3.38 5.68
CA GLY A 73 -9.77 -2.05 6.13
C GLY A 73 -9.57 -1.10 4.96
N PHE A 74 -8.77 -1.51 3.96
CA PHE A 74 -8.57 -0.70 2.74
C PHE A 74 -9.86 -0.52 1.94
N ALA A 75 -10.68 -1.57 1.81
CA ALA A 75 -11.96 -1.44 1.12
C ALA A 75 -12.87 -0.40 1.77
N LEU A 76 -12.97 -0.39 3.10
CA LEU A 76 -13.78 0.58 3.85
C LEU A 76 -13.25 2.01 3.68
N GLY A 77 -11.94 2.21 3.82
CA GLY A 77 -11.30 3.51 3.64
C GLY A 77 -11.42 4.06 2.22
N MET A 78 -11.18 3.21 1.21
CA MET A 78 -11.32 3.57 -0.21
C MET A 78 -12.76 3.97 -0.56
N LEU A 79 -13.76 3.18 -0.13
CA LEU A 79 -15.17 3.50 -0.35
C LEU A 79 -15.57 4.81 0.31
N HIS A 80 -15.05 5.08 1.52
CA HIS A 80 -15.29 6.34 2.20
C HIS A 80 -14.65 7.51 1.45
N ALA A 81 -13.41 7.37 0.97
CA ALA A 81 -12.73 8.40 0.17
C ALA A 81 -13.51 8.72 -1.12
N LEU A 82 -13.98 7.68 -1.84
CA LEU A 82 -14.80 7.84 -3.03
C LEU A 82 -16.12 8.56 -2.73
N ALA A 83 -16.80 8.20 -1.64
CA ALA A 83 -18.07 8.82 -1.23
C ALA A 83 -17.90 10.28 -0.83
N GLN A 84 -16.71 10.69 -0.38
CA GLN A 84 -16.37 12.07 -0.05
C GLN A 84 -15.85 12.87 -1.27
N GLY A 85 -15.75 12.27 -2.45
CA GLY A 85 -15.37 12.95 -3.69
C GLY A 85 -13.87 13.15 -3.87
N ALA A 86 -13.03 12.27 -3.32
CA ALA A 86 -11.59 12.29 -3.59
C ALA A 86 -11.30 12.15 -5.09
N ASP A 87 -10.32 12.92 -5.60
CA ASP A 87 -9.78 12.73 -6.96
C ASP A 87 -8.71 11.64 -6.97
N TRP A 88 -7.91 11.59 -5.90
CA TRP A 88 -6.86 10.60 -5.65
C TRP A 88 -6.99 9.96 -4.27
N VAL A 89 -6.66 8.68 -4.17
CA VAL A 89 -6.60 7.92 -2.92
C VAL A 89 -5.18 7.40 -2.72
N TRP A 90 -4.50 7.86 -1.67
CA TRP A 90 -3.15 7.45 -1.29
C TRP A 90 -3.21 6.44 -0.16
N LEU A 91 -2.73 5.22 -0.39
CA LEU A 91 -2.87 4.09 0.53
C LEU A 91 -1.59 3.87 1.32
N ALA A 92 -1.71 3.67 2.63
CA ALA A 92 -0.60 3.37 3.51
C ALA A 92 -0.98 2.32 4.56
N ASP A 93 -0.01 1.49 4.96
CA ASP A 93 -0.12 0.60 6.11
C ASP A 93 0.44 1.31 7.36
N ASP A 94 0.07 0.84 8.56
CA ASP A 94 0.47 1.47 9.83
C ASP A 94 1.95 1.26 10.17
N ASP A 95 2.60 0.20 9.66
CA ASP A 95 3.99 -0.16 9.93
C ASP A 95 4.98 0.27 8.82
N GLY A 96 4.51 1.02 7.84
CA GLY A 96 5.32 1.61 6.79
C GLY A 96 5.11 3.12 6.68
N HIS A 97 6.01 3.80 5.97
CA HIS A 97 5.90 5.24 5.73
C HIS A 97 6.68 5.70 4.49
N ALA A 98 6.35 6.88 3.97
CA ALA A 98 7.11 7.53 2.91
C ALA A 98 8.58 7.71 3.31
N GLN A 99 9.51 7.54 2.37
CA GLN A 99 10.96 7.70 2.67
C GLN A 99 11.31 9.13 3.04
N ASP A 100 10.69 10.11 2.41
CA ASP A 100 10.92 11.53 2.65
C ASP A 100 9.65 12.37 2.43
N ALA A 101 9.75 13.67 2.69
CA ALA A 101 8.62 14.60 2.59
C ALA A 101 8.15 14.89 1.16
N ARG A 102 8.81 14.40 0.11
CA ARG A 102 8.46 14.69 -1.29
C ARG A 102 7.75 13.55 -1.99
N VAL A 103 7.58 12.41 -1.33
CA VAL A 103 7.06 11.18 -1.96
C VAL A 103 5.71 11.42 -2.62
N LEU A 104 4.73 12.02 -1.94
CA LEU A 104 3.41 12.28 -2.53
C LEU A 104 3.49 13.23 -3.73
N ALA A 105 4.26 14.31 -3.63
CA ALA A 105 4.45 15.24 -4.75
C ALA A 105 5.12 14.55 -5.96
N THR A 106 6.10 13.69 -5.71
CA THR A 106 6.79 12.92 -6.76
C THR A 106 5.84 11.93 -7.44
N LEU A 107 5.01 11.22 -6.68
CA LEU A 107 4.02 10.29 -7.22
C LEU A 107 2.99 11.02 -8.11
N LEU A 108 2.46 12.16 -7.65
CA LEU A 108 1.53 12.97 -8.45
C LEU A 108 2.16 13.46 -9.75
N ALA A 109 3.39 13.98 -9.70
CA ALA A 109 4.12 14.42 -10.89
C ALA A 109 4.38 13.27 -11.87
N CYS A 110 4.75 12.08 -11.36
CA CYS A 110 4.93 10.88 -12.16
C CYS A 110 3.61 10.43 -12.81
N ALA A 111 2.51 10.44 -12.05
CA ALA A 111 1.19 10.07 -12.55
C ALA A 111 0.71 11.03 -13.65
N GLU A 112 0.93 12.32 -13.50
CA GLU A 112 0.61 13.33 -14.52
C GLU A 112 1.46 13.13 -15.78
N LYS A 113 2.79 13.04 -15.62
CA LYS A 113 3.74 12.89 -16.72
C LYS A 113 3.44 11.69 -17.63
N TYR A 114 3.07 10.56 -17.02
CA TYR A 114 2.80 9.30 -17.73
C TYR A 114 1.31 8.99 -17.89
N SER A 115 0.43 9.90 -17.49
CA SER A 115 -1.04 9.73 -17.53
C SER A 115 -1.49 8.44 -16.84
N LEU A 116 -0.95 8.16 -15.64
CA LEU A 116 -1.21 6.92 -14.91
C LEU A 116 -2.56 6.95 -14.19
N ALA A 117 -3.19 5.81 -14.16
CA ALA A 117 -4.40 5.52 -13.38
C ALA A 117 -4.07 5.06 -11.95
N GLU A 118 -2.88 4.48 -11.78
CA GLU A 118 -2.27 4.13 -10.50
C GLU A 118 -0.75 4.33 -10.59
N VAL A 119 -0.14 4.81 -9.50
CA VAL A 119 1.30 4.87 -9.35
C VAL A 119 1.72 4.43 -7.95
N SER A 120 2.64 3.48 -7.89
CA SER A 120 3.24 3.02 -6.63
C SER A 120 4.65 3.57 -6.46
N PRO A 121 5.14 3.81 -5.25
CA PRO A 121 6.56 4.00 -4.98
C PRO A 121 7.29 2.65 -5.02
N MET A 122 8.63 2.67 -5.05
CA MET A 122 9.42 1.49 -4.69
C MET A 122 9.22 1.17 -3.21
N VAL A 123 8.89 -0.07 -2.87
CA VAL A 123 8.78 -0.50 -1.47
C VAL A 123 10.13 -1.04 -1.02
N CYS A 124 10.83 -0.26 -0.20
CA CYS A 124 12.18 -0.56 0.29
C CYS A 124 12.14 -1.02 1.75
N ASN A 125 13.13 -1.83 2.13
CA ASN A 125 13.27 -2.27 3.53
C ASN A 125 13.63 -1.07 4.42
N ILE A 126 12.89 -0.89 5.51
CA ILE A 126 13.07 0.21 6.46
C ILE A 126 14.47 0.20 7.11
N ASP A 127 15.04 -0.99 7.35
CA ASP A 127 16.37 -1.16 7.96
C ASP A 127 17.52 -1.02 6.95
N ASP A 128 17.27 -1.27 5.66
CA ASP A 128 18.24 -1.14 4.57
C ASP A 128 17.51 -0.69 3.28
N PRO A 129 17.34 0.62 3.07
CA PRO A 129 16.62 1.16 1.91
C PRO A 129 17.25 0.87 0.53
N THR A 130 18.45 0.30 0.48
CA THR A 130 19.05 -0.19 -0.76
C THR A 130 18.40 -1.50 -1.25
N ARG A 131 17.68 -2.20 -0.36
CA ARG A 131 16.97 -3.45 -0.62
C ARG A 131 15.49 -3.22 -0.70
N LEU A 132 14.81 -4.02 -1.52
CA LEU A 132 13.35 -4.07 -1.53
C LEU A 132 12.84 -4.79 -0.27
N ALA A 133 11.75 -4.29 0.33
CA ALA A 133 11.06 -4.96 1.44
C ALA A 133 10.47 -6.30 0.98
N PHE A 134 9.98 -6.32 -0.26
CA PHE A 134 9.45 -7.51 -0.93
C PHE A 134 10.21 -7.76 -2.23
N PRO A 135 10.81 -8.97 -2.41
CA PRO A 135 11.46 -9.30 -3.67
C PRO A 135 10.47 -9.25 -4.84
N LEU A 136 10.83 -8.57 -5.90
CA LEU A 136 9.99 -8.40 -7.08
C LEU A 136 10.39 -9.40 -8.16
N ARG A 137 9.42 -10.20 -8.63
CA ARG A 137 9.64 -11.20 -9.69
C ARG A 137 9.19 -10.68 -11.04
N ARG A 138 10.09 -10.73 -12.03
CA ARG A 138 9.75 -10.54 -13.45
C ARG A 138 10.20 -11.77 -14.25
N GLY A 139 9.26 -12.50 -14.79
CA GLY A 139 9.53 -13.78 -15.43
C GLY A 139 10.18 -14.78 -14.46
N LEU A 140 11.40 -15.24 -14.74
CA LEU A 140 12.16 -16.15 -13.88
C LEU A 140 13.18 -15.43 -12.98
N VAL A 141 13.31 -14.10 -13.09
CA VAL A 141 14.32 -13.32 -12.36
C VAL A 141 13.71 -12.58 -11.19
N TRP A 142 14.38 -12.69 -10.04
CA TRP A 142 14.03 -11.98 -8.82
C TRP A 142 14.89 -10.73 -8.66
N ARG A 143 14.29 -9.59 -8.44
CA ARG A 143 14.94 -8.33 -8.06
C ARG A 143 14.82 -8.16 -6.56
N ARG A 144 15.92 -7.85 -5.89
CA ARG A 144 16.01 -7.70 -4.44
C ARG A 144 16.53 -6.33 -4.01
N ARG A 145 17.07 -5.55 -4.97
CA ARG A 145 17.68 -4.24 -4.74
C ARG A 145 17.01 -3.15 -5.58
N ALA A 146 16.89 -1.97 -5.00
CA ALA A 146 16.36 -0.79 -5.70
C ALA A 146 17.19 -0.46 -6.98
N SER A 147 18.50 -0.64 -6.93
CA SER A 147 19.40 -0.43 -8.08
C SER A 147 19.09 -1.35 -9.25
N GLU A 148 18.66 -2.59 -9.01
CA GLU A 148 18.31 -3.54 -10.08
C GLU A 148 17.07 -3.07 -10.84
N LEU A 149 16.08 -2.49 -10.14
CA LEU A 149 14.89 -1.93 -10.77
C LEU A 149 15.23 -0.70 -11.62
N ARG A 150 16.06 0.21 -11.10
CA ARG A 150 16.50 1.40 -11.84
C ARG A 150 17.28 1.04 -13.10
N THR A 151 18.17 0.05 -13.02
CA THR A 151 18.93 -0.43 -14.17
C THR A 151 18.02 -1.08 -15.21
N GLU A 152 17.04 -1.85 -14.78
CA GLU A 152 16.10 -2.53 -15.69
C GLU A 152 15.16 -1.55 -16.41
N ALA A 153 14.63 -0.56 -15.69
CA ALA A 153 13.70 0.40 -16.25
C ALA A 153 14.40 1.40 -17.20
N GLY A 154 15.65 1.77 -16.91
CA GLY A 154 16.41 2.77 -17.68
C GLY A 154 15.79 4.18 -17.64
N GLN A 155 14.74 4.37 -16.85
CA GLN A 155 13.97 5.59 -16.68
C GLN A 155 13.31 5.62 -15.29
N GLU A 156 12.58 6.69 -14.95
CA GLU A 156 11.95 6.87 -13.64
C GLU A 156 10.69 6.03 -13.40
N LEU A 157 10.13 5.38 -14.42
CA LEU A 157 8.92 4.55 -14.33
C LEU A 157 9.19 3.11 -14.73
N LEU A 158 8.76 2.15 -13.90
CA LEU A 158 8.68 0.73 -14.21
C LEU A 158 7.22 0.36 -14.47
N PRO A 159 6.78 0.24 -15.74
CA PRO A 159 5.36 0.04 -16.06
C PRO A 159 4.88 -1.37 -15.76
N GLY A 160 3.58 -1.48 -15.42
CA GLY A 160 2.88 -2.75 -15.25
C GLY A 160 3.22 -3.49 -13.94
N ILE A 161 3.83 -2.81 -12.98
CA ILE A 161 4.14 -3.31 -11.65
C ILE A 161 3.68 -2.30 -10.61
N ALA A 162 3.02 -2.76 -9.57
CA ALA A 162 2.51 -1.94 -8.47
C ALA A 162 2.55 -2.70 -7.15
N SER A 163 2.79 -1.98 -6.05
CA SER A 163 2.63 -2.43 -4.67
C SER A 163 1.46 -1.67 -4.05
N LEU A 164 0.27 -2.24 -4.08
CA LEU A 164 -0.99 -1.51 -4.01
C LEU A 164 -1.33 -0.94 -2.63
N PHE A 165 -0.75 -1.44 -1.53
CA PHE A 165 -1.11 -0.98 -0.17
C PHE A 165 0.05 -0.30 0.57
N ASN A 166 1.20 -0.18 -0.08
CA ASN A 166 2.42 0.38 0.48
C ASN A 166 2.78 1.70 -0.21
N GLY A 167 2.00 2.74 0.04
CA GLY A 167 2.21 4.06 -0.54
C GLY A 167 1.65 4.26 -1.95
N ALA A 168 0.83 3.35 -2.46
CA ALA A 168 0.23 3.47 -3.78
C ALA A 168 -0.80 4.60 -3.86
N LEU A 169 -0.81 5.31 -4.98
CA LEU A 169 -1.69 6.42 -5.28
C LEU A 169 -2.61 6.06 -6.46
N PHE A 170 -3.91 5.96 -6.22
CA PHE A 170 -4.93 5.63 -7.20
C PHE A 170 -5.75 6.85 -7.61
N ARG A 171 -6.03 7.00 -8.90
CA ARG A 171 -7.16 7.85 -9.30
C ARG A 171 -8.47 7.25 -8.79
N ALA A 172 -9.36 8.08 -8.27
CA ALA A 172 -10.69 7.64 -7.81
C ALA A 172 -11.47 6.92 -8.93
N SER A 173 -11.36 7.41 -10.17
CA SER A 173 -11.97 6.76 -11.34
C SER A 173 -11.44 5.35 -11.59
N THR A 174 -10.19 5.07 -11.26
CA THR A 174 -9.61 3.72 -11.33
C THR A 174 -10.27 2.81 -10.32
N LEU A 175 -10.40 3.24 -9.06
CA LEU A 175 -11.09 2.47 -8.02
C LEU A 175 -12.57 2.26 -8.35
N ALA A 176 -13.23 3.25 -8.96
CA ALA A 176 -14.60 3.09 -9.44
C ALA A 176 -14.71 2.03 -10.56
N ALA A 177 -13.70 1.92 -11.43
CA ALA A 177 -13.69 0.97 -12.54
C ALA A 177 -13.31 -0.46 -12.11
N ILE A 178 -12.27 -0.61 -11.28
CA ILE A 178 -11.77 -1.95 -10.88
C ILE A 178 -12.36 -2.45 -9.55
N GLY A 179 -12.99 -1.58 -8.76
CA GLY A 179 -13.50 -1.86 -7.43
C GLY A 179 -12.40 -1.83 -6.35
N VAL A 180 -12.82 -2.04 -5.11
CA VAL A 180 -11.97 -2.11 -3.91
C VAL A 180 -11.54 -3.56 -3.62
N PRO A 181 -10.60 -3.80 -2.66
CA PRO A 181 -10.20 -5.16 -2.29
C PRO A 181 -11.36 -6.06 -1.89
N ASP A 182 -11.28 -7.35 -2.23
CA ASP A 182 -12.29 -8.34 -1.84
C ASP A 182 -12.16 -8.69 -0.34
N LEU A 183 -13.17 -8.27 0.44
CA LEU A 183 -13.24 -8.51 1.89
C LEU A 183 -13.09 -10.00 2.28
N ARG A 184 -13.47 -10.94 1.39
CA ARG A 184 -13.37 -12.39 1.65
C ARG A 184 -11.93 -12.85 1.81
N LEU A 185 -10.98 -12.11 1.27
CA LEU A 185 -9.55 -12.45 1.36
C LEU A 185 -8.98 -12.18 2.74
N PHE A 186 -9.48 -11.18 3.45
CA PHE A 186 -9.06 -10.77 4.79
C PHE A 186 -7.63 -10.21 4.82
N ILE A 187 -6.61 -11.06 4.67
CA ILE A 187 -5.19 -10.74 4.49
C ILE A 187 -4.58 -11.73 3.49
N ARG A 188 -3.52 -11.34 2.78
CA ARG A 188 -2.79 -12.17 1.81
C ARG A 188 -3.61 -12.53 0.57
N GLY A 189 -3.10 -12.20 -0.57
CA GLY A 189 -3.76 -12.44 -1.85
C GLY A 189 -4.72 -11.34 -2.29
N ASP A 190 -5.18 -10.49 -1.40
CA ASP A 190 -5.97 -9.28 -1.67
C ASP A 190 -5.26 -8.31 -2.62
N GLU A 191 -3.98 -8.03 -2.37
CA GLU A 191 -3.15 -7.23 -3.27
C GLU A 191 -3.01 -7.90 -4.65
N VAL A 192 -2.75 -9.22 -4.70
CA VAL A 192 -2.59 -9.96 -5.95
C VAL A 192 -3.90 -9.97 -6.74
N GLU A 193 -5.04 -10.16 -6.08
CA GLU A 193 -6.36 -10.15 -6.71
C GLU A 193 -6.66 -8.78 -7.31
N MET A 194 -6.47 -7.71 -6.54
CA MET A 194 -6.70 -6.35 -6.99
C MET A 194 -5.73 -5.95 -8.14
N HIS A 195 -4.46 -6.34 -8.04
CA HIS A 195 -3.47 -6.13 -9.10
C HIS A 195 -3.86 -6.85 -10.41
N ARG A 196 -4.42 -8.05 -10.34
CA ARG A 196 -4.96 -8.75 -11.53
C ARG A 196 -6.13 -8.01 -12.18
N ARG A 197 -7.02 -7.40 -11.38
CA ARG A 197 -8.11 -6.55 -11.92
C ARG A 197 -7.53 -5.30 -12.57
N LEU A 198 -6.51 -4.68 -11.97
CA LEU A 198 -5.83 -3.54 -12.55
C LEU A 198 -5.18 -3.89 -13.90
N ILE A 199 -4.48 -5.02 -14.00
CA ILE A 199 -3.94 -5.51 -15.28
C ILE A 199 -5.04 -5.72 -16.32
N ARG A 200 -6.15 -6.38 -15.94
CA ARG A 200 -7.27 -6.67 -16.87
C ARG A 200 -8.02 -5.43 -17.32
N SER A 201 -7.98 -4.35 -16.55
CA SER A 201 -8.63 -3.10 -16.93
C SER A 201 -7.95 -2.41 -18.13
N GLY A 202 -6.69 -2.73 -18.41
CA GLY A 202 -5.90 -2.07 -19.45
C GLY A 202 -5.50 -0.62 -19.13
N LEU A 203 -5.82 -0.13 -17.93
CA LEU A 203 -5.46 1.21 -17.49
C LEU A 203 -3.93 1.31 -17.26
N PRO A 204 -3.30 2.44 -17.58
CA PRO A 204 -1.86 2.61 -17.38
C PRO A 204 -1.51 2.72 -15.89
N PHE A 205 -0.53 1.93 -15.44
CA PHE A 205 -0.04 1.94 -14.07
C PHE A 205 1.44 1.55 -13.98
N GLY A 206 2.08 1.84 -12.85
CA GLY A 206 3.47 1.45 -12.67
C GLY A 206 4.11 1.95 -11.38
N THR A 207 5.36 1.54 -11.18
CA THR A 207 6.18 1.95 -10.03
C THR A 207 7.06 3.14 -10.41
N CYS A 208 6.90 4.26 -9.71
CA CYS A 208 7.78 5.42 -9.76
C CYS A 208 9.08 5.12 -9.02
N LEU A 209 10.22 5.13 -9.70
CA LEU A 209 11.52 4.79 -9.14
C LEU A 209 12.20 5.94 -8.39
N ASP A 210 11.65 7.15 -8.49
CA ASP A 210 12.12 8.34 -7.78
C ASP A 210 11.39 8.57 -6.45
N ALA A 211 10.37 7.75 -6.16
CA ALA A 211 9.68 7.72 -4.88
C ALA A 211 9.90 6.37 -4.20
N ALA A 212 10.10 6.39 -2.87
CA ALA A 212 10.20 5.17 -2.09
C ALA A 212 9.30 5.21 -0.84
N TYR A 213 8.79 4.04 -0.49
CA TYR A 213 8.03 3.78 0.73
C TYR A 213 8.81 2.76 1.56
N LEU A 214 9.05 3.05 2.82
CA LEU A 214 9.80 2.19 3.73
C LEU A 214 8.83 1.27 4.48
N HIS A 215 9.14 -0.03 4.48
CA HIS A 215 8.32 -1.06 5.11
C HIS A 215 9.21 -2.14 5.74
N PRO A 216 8.82 -2.77 6.85
CA PRO A 216 9.53 -3.91 7.41
C PRO A 216 9.73 -5.04 6.38
N CYS A 217 10.84 -5.76 6.49
CA CYS A 217 11.19 -6.79 5.53
C CYS A 217 10.19 -7.97 5.58
N GLY A 218 9.55 -8.28 4.45
CA GLY A 218 8.69 -9.44 4.28
C GLY A 218 9.38 -10.66 3.67
N SER A 219 10.71 -10.58 3.40
CA SER A 219 11.46 -11.65 2.73
C SER A 219 11.60 -12.92 3.54
N ASP A 220 11.52 -12.85 4.88
CA ASP A 220 11.71 -13.99 5.80
C ASP A 220 10.61 -15.04 5.69
N GLU A 221 9.49 -14.68 5.11
CA GLU A 221 8.40 -15.64 4.82
C GLU A 221 8.69 -16.54 3.61
N PHE A 222 9.72 -16.23 2.80
CA PHE A 222 10.11 -17.02 1.65
C PHE A 222 11.16 -18.07 2.06
N LYS A 223 10.70 -19.29 2.33
CA LYS A 223 11.57 -20.40 2.74
C LYS A 223 12.11 -21.17 1.50
N PRO A 224 13.41 -21.57 1.51
CA PRO A 224 13.98 -22.33 0.41
C PRO A 224 13.37 -23.74 0.35
N ILE A 225 13.05 -24.20 -0.86
CA ILE A 225 12.59 -25.56 -1.17
C ILE A 225 13.43 -26.16 -2.30
N LEU A 226 13.34 -27.46 -2.52
CA LEU A 226 14.12 -28.18 -3.54
C LEU A 226 15.63 -27.87 -3.45
N CYS A 227 16.22 -28.02 -2.26
CA CYS A 227 17.63 -27.74 -1.99
C CYS A 227 18.03 -26.29 -2.37
N GLY A 228 17.16 -25.29 -2.13
CA GLY A 228 17.41 -23.89 -2.39
C GLY A 228 17.19 -23.44 -3.85
N ARG A 229 16.78 -24.35 -4.74
CA ARG A 229 16.49 -24.02 -6.15
C ARG A 229 15.22 -23.18 -6.33
N MET A 230 14.31 -23.28 -5.38
CA MET A 230 13.05 -22.52 -5.36
C MET A 230 12.80 -21.96 -3.96
N HIS A 231 11.92 -20.97 -3.86
CA HIS A 231 11.43 -20.45 -2.59
C HIS A 231 9.90 -20.50 -2.58
N ALA A 232 9.34 -20.99 -1.50
CA ALA A 232 7.90 -20.97 -1.25
C ALA A 232 7.60 -19.99 -0.13
N GLN A 233 6.53 -19.24 -0.27
CA GLN A 233 6.03 -18.39 0.81
C GLN A 233 5.42 -19.29 1.88
N TYR A 234 6.02 -19.27 3.06
CA TYR A 234 5.62 -20.06 4.21
C TYR A 234 5.73 -19.23 5.48
N PRO A 235 4.71 -18.40 5.79
CA PRO A 235 4.69 -17.61 7.01
C PRO A 235 4.80 -18.48 8.26
N ASP A 236 5.57 -18.04 9.25
CA ASP A 236 5.69 -18.74 10.53
C ASP A 236 4.42 -18.61 11.37
N ASP A 237 3.72 -17.46 11.27
CA ASP A 237 2.42 -17.25 11.89
C ASP A 237 1.34 -18.14 11.28
N PRO A 238 0.63 -18.98 12.11
CA PRO A 238 -0.38 -19.91 11.63
C PRO A 238 -1.56 -19.25 10.92
N GLY A 239 -1.98 -18.04 11.40
CA GLY A 239 -3.07 -17.29 10.81
C GLY A 239 -2.70 -16.77 9.42
N LYS A 240 -1.55 -16.11 9.30
CA LYS A 240 -1.02 -15.66 7.99
C LYS A 240 -0.86 -16.83 7.03
N ARG A 241 -0.35 -17.98 7.51
CA ARG A 241 -0.18 -19.19 6.72
C ARG A 241 -1.50 -19.74 6.21
N PHE A 242 -2.53 -19.82 7.08
CA PHE A 242 -3.87 -20.24 6.68
C PHE A 242 -4.41 -19.38 5.53
N PHE A 243 -4.39 -18.04 5.67
CA PHE A 243 -4.88 -17.15 4.63
C PHE A 243 -4.03 -17.21 3.35
N THR A 244 -2.71 -17.36 3.46
CA THR A 244 -1.82 -17.51 2.30
C THR A 244 -2.24 -18.73 1.45
N TYR A 245 -2.53 -19.87 2.06
CA TYR A 245 -2.90 -21.08 1.31
C TYR A 245 -4.37 -21.09 0.90
N ARG A 246 -5.29 -20.66 1.77
CA ARG A 246 -6.71 -20.51 1.42
C ARG A 246 -6.90 -19.64 0.21
N ASN A 247 -6.26 -18.45 0.21
CA ASN A 247 -6.49 -17.45 -0.80
C ASN A 247 -5.84 -17.79 -2.14
N ARG A 248 -4.78 -18.58 -2.17
CA ARG A 248 -4.20 -19.07 -3.43
C ARG A 248 -5.17 -19.87 -4.31
N GLY A 249 -6.21 -20.44 -3.73
CA GLY A 249 -7.27 -21.12 -4.48
C GLY A 249 -8.28 -20.16 -5.12
N TYR A 250 -8.30 -18.89 -4.71
CA TYR A 250 -9.20 -17.85 -5.24
C TYR A 250 -8.48 -16.89 -6.21
N VAL A 251 -7.17 -16.80 -6.12
CA VAL A 251 -6.36 -15.81 -6.84
C VAL A 251 -5.59 -16.44 -7.99
#